data_9f999d6c4d61ba08a6ebb494aefd7bbe
#
_entry.id   9f999d6c4d61ba08a6ebb494aefd7bbe
#
_cell.length_a   1.000
_cell.length_b   1.000
_cell.length_c   1.000
_cell.angle_alpha   90.00
_cell.angle_beta   90.00
_cell.angle_gamma   90.00
#
_symmetry.space_group_name_H-M   'P 1'
#
loop_
_entity.id
_entity.type
_entity.pdbx_description
1 polymer ?
#
loop_
_entity_poly.entity_id
_entity_poly.type
_entity_poly.pdbx_seq_one_letter_code
_entity_poly.pdbx_strand_id
1 'polypeptide(L)'
;MFTGSDIHGSTLGIIGMGRIGQGIARRGAHGFGMKVIYHNRSRLAPELEQACKARYVSKQELLKTADHVMLVVPYSKESHHTIGAAELALMKPTATLINIARGGIVDDAALATALHKGRIAAAGLDVFEGEPKVHPDLLKLANVVLTPHIASATRPTRLAMANLAADNLIAVLTGKKALTPLN
;
A
#
# COMPACT_ATOMS: atom_id res chain seq x y z
N MET A 1 26.00 -14.25 1.26
CA MET A 1 25.78 -13.00 0.49
C MET A 1 24.28 -12.81 0.39
N PHE A 2 23.75 -11.68 0.80
CA PHE A 2 22.32 -11.35 0.63
C PHE A 2 22.15 -10.75 -0.77
N THR A 3 21.37 -11.40 -1.62
CA THR A 3 21.10 -10.93 -2.98
C THR A 3 19.62 -10.55 -3.06
N GLY A 4 19.31 -9.32 -3.43
CA GLY A 4 17.94 -8.84 -3.65
C GLY A 4 17.54 -8.83 -5.13
N SER A 5 16.33 -8.40 -5.41
CA SER A 5 15.82 -8.16 -6.77
C SER A 5 15.95 -6.69 -7.12
N ASP A 6 16.26 -6.39 -8.40
CA ASP A 6 16.26 -5.02 -8.90
C ASP A 6 14.82 -4.52 -9.07
N ILE A 7 14.56 -3.30 -8.61
CA ILE A 7 13.26 -2.65 -8.80
C ILE A 7 13.15 -1.93 -10.16
N HIS A 8 14.28 -1.59 -10.81
CA HIS A 8 14.27 -0.94 -12.12
C HIS A 8 13.63 -1.83 -13.18
N GLY A 9 12.71 -1.26 -13.95
CA GLY A 9 12.02 -1.95 -15.04
C GLY A 9 11.04 -3.04 -14.61
N SER A 10 10.96 -3.36 -13.31
CA SER A 10 10.02 -4.34 -12.78
C SER A 10 8.56 -3.83 -12.84
N THR A 11 7.59 -4.69 -12.55
CA THR A 11 6.16 -4.34 -12.56
C THR A 11 5.68 -4.01 -11.15
N LEU A 12 5.22 -2.77 -10.96
CA LEU A 12 4.57 -2.30 -9.73
C LEU A 12 3.05 -2.42 -9.87
N GLY A 13 2.43 -3.26 -9.07
CA GLY A 13 0.99 -3.39 -8.94
C GLY A 13 0.47 -2.59 -7.75
N ILE A 14 -0.44 -1.65 -7.96
CA ILE A 14 -1.01 -0.81 -6.89
C ILE A 14 -2.49 -1.13 -6.71
N ILE A 15 -2.87 -1.59 -5.52
CA ILE A 15 -4.27 -1.73 -5.11
C ILE A 15 -4.62 -0.49 -4.29
N GLY A 16 -5.43 0.40 -4.88
CA GLY A 16 -5.76 1.70 -4.29
C GLY A 16 -5.02 2.87 -4.94
N MET A 17 -5.49 3.34 -6.09
CA MET A 17 -4.88 4.42 -6.87
C MET A 17 -5.47 5.80 -6.52
N GLY A 18 -5.60 6.07 -5.19
CA GLY A 18 -5.93 7.39 -4.64
C GLY A 18 -4.74 8.36 -4.71
N ARG A 19 -4.80 9.47 -3.98
CA ARG A 19 -3.71 10.49 -3.97
C ARG A 19 -2.34 9.90 -3.64
N ILE A 20 -2.27 9.00 -2.66
CA ILE A 20 -1.02 8.33 -2.25
C ILE A 20 -0.58 7.35 -3.32
N GLY A 21 -1.48 6.49 -3.83
CA GLY A 21 -1.17 5.53 -4.89
C GLY A 21 -0.64 6.20 -6.16
N GLN A 22 -1.25 7.30 -6.60
CA GLN A 22 -0.74 8.12 -7.71
C GLN A 22 0.65 8.70 -7.43
N GLY A 23 0.91 9.13 -6.19
CA GLY A 23 2.23 9.61 -5.78
C GLY A 23 3.31 8.52 -5.86
N ILE A 24 2.97 7.30 -5.48
CA ILE A 24 3.84 6.12 -5.58
C ILE A 24 4.03 5.74 -7.05
N ALA A 25 2.94 5.66 -7.82
CA ALA A 25 2.97 5.33 -9.24
C ALA A 25 3.91 6.24 -10.04
N ARG A 26 3.81 7.57 -9.84
CA ARG A 26 4.71 8.54 -10.50
C ARG A 26 6.18 8.30 -10.13
N ARG A 27 6.48 8.00 -8.88
CA ARG A 27 7.87 7.71 -8.45
C ARG A 27 8.37 6.40 -9.03
N GLY A 28 7.54 5.36 -9.03
CA GLY A 28 7.88 4.08 -9.67
C GLY A 28 8.13 4.23 -11.16
N ALA A 29 7.19 4.85 -11.88
CA ALA A 29 7.28 4.99 -13.34
C ALA A 29 8.40 5.93 -13.80
N HIS A 30 8.52 7.10 -13.18
CA HIS A 30 9.47 8.13 -13.65
C HIS A 30 10.83 8.07 -12.94
N GLY A 31 10.90 7.55 -11.70
CA GLY A 31 12.15 7.41 -10.95
C GLY A 31 12.88 6.10 -11.23
N PHE A 32 12.12 5.00 -11.31
CA PHE A 32 12.68 3.65 -11.44
C PHE A 32 12.33 2.96 -12.77
N GLY A 33 11.66 3.64 -13.70
CA GLY A 33 11.28 3.05 -14.99
C GLY A 33 10.35 1.83 -14.85
N MET A 34 9.63 1.71 -13.74
CA MET A 34 8.75 0.56 -13.50
C MET A 34 7.53 0.60 -14.41
N LYS A 35 7.04 -0.58 -14.78
CA LYS A 35 5.73 -0.75 -15.40
C LYS A 35 4.67 -0.68 -14.32
N VAL A 36 3.79 0.33 -14.35
CA VAL A 36 2.75 0.50 -13.32
C VAL A 36 1.43 -0.07 -13.82
N ILE A 37 0.87 -1.00 -13.07
CA ILE A 37 -0.50 -1.50 -13.21
C ILE A 37 -1.26 -1.22 -11.91
N TYR A 38 -2.57 -0.99 -12.01
CA TYR A 38 -3.33 -0.71 -10.80
C TYR A 38 -4.74 -1.30 -10.85
N HIS A 39 -5.31 -1.48 -9.67
CA HIS A 39 -6.70 -1.87 -9.46
C HIS A 39 -7.39 -0.93 -8.47
N ASN A 40 -8.59 -0.49 -8.84
CA ASN A 40 -9.53 0.28 -8.03
C ASN A 40 -10.94 -0.24 -8.26
N ARG A 41 -11.88 0.14 -7.39
CA ARG A 41 -13.32 -0.03 -7.63
C ARG A 41 -13.78 0.69 -8.90
N SER A 42 -13.25 1.88 -9.14
CA SER A 42 -13.49 2.66 -10.35
C SER A 42 -12.17 3.02 -11.02
N ARG A 43 -12.15 2.95 -12.35
CA ARG A 43 -10.99 3.35 -13.14
C ARG A 43 -10.75 4.86 -13.00
N LEU A 44 -9.47 5.27 -13.00
CA LEU A 44 -9.09 6.68 -13.03
C LEU A 44 -9.46 7.34 -14.36
N ALA A 45 -9.53 8.68 -14.34
CA ALA A 45 -9.59 9.47 -15.56
C ALA A 45 -8.32 9.25 -16.41
N PRO A 46 -8.42 9.27 -17.76
CA PRO A 46 -7.30 8.99 -18.65
C PRO A 46 -6.08 9.86 -18.41
N GLU A 47 -6.28 11.14 -18.05
CA GLU A 47 -5.21 12.10 -17.78
C GLU A 47 -4.37 11.70 -16.56
N LEU A 48 -5.03 11.13 -15.53
CA LEU A 48 -4.35 10.63 -14.32
C LEU A 48 -3.59 9.33 -14.60
N GLU A 49 -4.15 8.44 -15.41
CA GLU A 49 -3.44 7.25 -15.87
C GLU A 49 -2.18 7.61 -16.66
N GLN A 50 -2.29 8.57 -17.58
CA GLN A 50 -1.17 9.06 -18.37
C GLN A 50 -0.10 9.71 -17.49
N ALA A 51 -0.48 10.58 -16.55
CA ALA A 51 0.43 11.24 -15.61
C ALA A 51 1.21 10.25 -14.73
N CYS A 52 0.60 9.11 -14.43
CA CYS A 52 1.20 8.03 -13.65
C CYS A 52 1.85 6.94 -14.51
N LYS A 53 1.72 6.99 -15.84
CA LYS A 53 2.06 5.90 -16.79
C LYS A 53 1.47 4.56 -16.33
N ALA A 54 0.25 4.58 -15.82
CA ALA A 54 -0.38 3.44 -15.15
C ALA A 54 -1.50 2.85 -16.03
N ARG A 55 -1.64 1.52 -16.00
CA ARG A 55 -2.69 0.78 -16.69
C ARG A 55 -3.64 0.13 -15.68
N TYR A 56 -4.96 0.35 -15.88
CA TYR A 56 -5.99 -0.31 -15.10
C TYR A 56 -6.07 -1.79 -15.47
N VAL A 57 -6.15 -2.67 -14.46
CA VAL A 57 -6.30 -4.11 -14.63
C VAL A 57 -7.24 -4.69 -13.56
N SER A 58 -7.68 -5.92 -13.73
CA SER A 58 -8.37 -6.67 -12.68
C SER A 58 -7.44 -6.97 -11.50
N LYS A 59 -7.99 -7.13 -10.29
CA LYS A 59 -7.20 -7.54 -9.10
C LYS A 59 -6.42 -8.83 -9.38
N GLN A 60 -7.06 -9.80 -10.03
CA GLN A 60 -6.45 -11.07 -10.36
C GLN A 60 -5.28 -10.93 -11.34
N GLU A 61 -5.42 -10.12 -12.39
CA GLU A 61 -4.35 -9.84 -13.35
C GLU A 61 -3.17 -9.14 -12.66
N LEU A 62 -3.47 -8.15 -11.79
CA LEU A 62 -2.46 -7.44 -11.02
C LEU A 62 -1.62 -8.40 -10.18
N LEU A 63 -2.27 -9.26 -9.39
CA LEU A 63 -1.57 -10.20 -8.51
C LEU A 63 -0.70 -11.21 -9.27
N LYS A 64 -1.17 -11.69 -10.43
CA LYS A 64 -0.40 -12.61 -11.29
C LYS A 64 0.78 -11.96 -11.98
N THR A 65 0.71 -10.65 -12.23
CA THR A 65 1.66 -9.94 -13.12
C THR A 65 2.70 -9.14 -12.35
N ALA A 66 2.33 -8.55 -11.21
CA ALA A 66 3.20 -7.66 -10.45
C ALA A 66 4.40 -8.38 -9.84
N ASP A 67 5.55 -7.71 -9.84
CA ASP A 67 6.74 -8.10 -9.09
C ASP A 67 6.69 -7.50 -7.67
N HIS A 68 6.09 -6.32 -7.55
CA HIS A 68 5.86 -5.64 -6.27
C HIS A 68 4.40 -5.24 -6.17
N VAL A 69 3.69 -5.71 -5.13
CA VAL A 69 2.29 -5.37 -4.86
C VAL A 69 2.22 -4.38 -3.70
N MET A 70 1.68 -3.20 -3.95
CA MET A 70 1.51 -2.12 -2.96
C MET A 70 0.04 -1.93 -2.62
N LEU A 71 -0.28 -1.95 -1.33
CA LEU A 71 -1.64 -1.73 -0.82
C LEU A 71 -1.79 -0.31 -0.27
N VAL A 72 -2.76 0.43 -0.79
CA VAL A 72 -3.01 1.84 -0.47
C VAL A 72 -4.52 2.14 -0.41
N VAL A 73 -5.32 1.19 0.04
CA VAL A 73 -6.76 1.32 0.19
C VAL A 73 -7.14 1.70 1.62
N PRO A 74 -8.23 2.47 1.85
CA PRO A 74 -8.75 2.67 3.19
C PRO A 74 -9.32 1.36 3.74
N TYR A 75 -9.28 1.19 5.06
CA TYR A 75 -9.94 0.07 5.69
C TYR A 75 -11.46 0.27 5.71
N SER A 76 -12.18 -0.78 5.35
CA SER A 76 -13.63 -0.93 5.49
C SER A 76 -13.95 -2.42 5.63
N LYS A 77 -15.21 -2.76 5.92
CA LYS A 77 -15.64 -4.17 5.96
C LYS A 77 -15.39 -4.89 4.63
N GLU A 78 -15.58 -4.19 3.51
CA GLU A 78 -15.38 -4.73 2.15
C GLU A 78 -13.91 -4.87 1.78
N SER A 79 -13.02 -4.09 2.41
CA SER A 79 -11.58 -4.17 2.17
C SER A 79 -10.85 -5.06 3.19
N HIS A 80 -11.56 -5.54 4.22
CA HIS A 80 -11.01 -6.49 5.17
C HIS A 80 -10.54 -7.75 4.46
N HIS A 81 -9.31 -8.17 4.73
CA HIS A 81 -8.64 -9.30 4.10
C HIS A 81 -8.70 -9.27 2.56
N THR A 82 -8.57 -8.07 1.98
CA THR A 82 -8.43 -7.90 0.51
C THR A 82 -7.33 -8.81 -0.05
N ILE A 83 -6.29 -9.07 0.75
CA ILE A 83 -5.24 -10.04 0.49
C ILE A 83 -5.28 -11.12 1.57
N GLY A 84 -5.82 -12.27 1.21
CA GLY A 84 -5.81 -13.49 1.99
C GLY A 84 -5.01 -14.60 1.31
N ALA A 85 -5.20 -15.84 1.77
CA ALA A 85 -4.47 -17.00 1.26
C ALA A 85 -4.68 -17.22 -0.25
N ALA A 86 -5.89 -16.98 -0.75
CA ALA A 86 -6.24 -17.13 -2.16
C ALA A 86 -5.50 -16.11 -3.04
N GLU A 87 -5.45 -14.84 -2.60
CA GLU A 87 -4.74 -13.78 -3.28
C GLU A 87 -3.22 -13.99 -3.27
N LEU A 88 -2.67 -14.34 -2.12
CA LEU A 88 -1.26 -14.70 -1.98
C LEU A 88 -0.87 -15.86 -2.89
N ALA A 89 -1.77 -16.82 -3.09
CA ALA A 89 -1.56 -17.94 -4.01
C ALA A 89 -1.54 -17.52 -5.50
N LEU A 90 -2.03 -16.36 -5.88
CA LEU A 90 -1.96 -15.82 -7.24
C LEU A 90 -0.65 -15.09 -7.53
N MET A 91 0.04 -14.60 -6.50
CA MET A 91 1.26 -13.80 -6.67
C MET A 91 2.41 -14.67 -7.20
N LYS A 92 3.38 -14.03 -7.84
CA LYS A 92 4.62 -14.71 -8.25
C LYS A 92 5.42 -15.15 -7.01
N PRO A 93 6.11 -16.29 -7.04
CA PRO A 93 7.01 -16.69 -5.95
C PRO A 93 8.14 -15.68 -5.67
N THR A 94 8.51 -14.90 -6.66
CA THR A 94 9.51 -13.82 -6.56
C THR A 94 8.93 -12.47 -6.15
N ALA A 95 7.60 -12.37 -6.00
CA ALA A 95 6.95 -11.09 -5.71
C ALA A 95 7.11 -10.66 -4.25
N THR A 96 7.04 -9.34 -4.03
CA THR A 96 6.96 -8.74 -2.70
C THR A 96 5.60 -8.10 -2.48
N LEU A 97 5.10 -8.17 -1.24
CA LEU A 97 3.87 -7.51 -0.80
C LEU A 97 4.21 -6.37 0.16
N ILE A 98 3.69 -5.17 -0.10
CA ILE A 98 3.91 -4.00 0.74
C ILE A 98 2.55 -3.47 1.24
N ASN A 99 2.37 -3.38 2.56
CA ASN A 99 1.18 -2.81 3.17
C ASN A 99 1.53 -1.53 3.96
N ILE A 100 1.15 -0.38 3.40
CA ILE A 100 1.21 0.93 4.06
C ILE A 100 -0.20 1.53 4.23
N ALA A 101 -1.23 0.71 4.07
CA ALA A 101 -2.62 1.14 4.13
C ALA A 101 -3.16 1.12 5.57
N ARG A 102 -3.69 -0.02 6.00
CA ARG A 102 -4.17 -0.28 7.37
C ARG A 102 -4.01 -1.75 7.70
N GLY A 103 -3.92 -2.07 9.00
CA GLY A 103 -4.08 -3.44 9.49
C GLY A 103 -5.44 -4.03 9.11
N GLY A 104 -5.49 -5.36 8.93
CA GLY A 104 -6.68 -6.06 8.48
C GLY A 104 -6.99 -5.96 6.98
N ILE A 105 -6.22 -5.20 6.17
CA ILE A 105 -6.27 -5.29 4.71
C ILE A 105 -5.61 -6.58 4.21
N VAL A 106 -4.58 -7.01 4.90
CA VAL A 106 -3.93 -8.31 4.72
C VAL A 106 -4.33 -9.20 5.88
N ASP A 107 -4.60 -10.46 5.61
CA ASP A 107 -4.68 -11.52 6.64
C ASP A 107 -3.24 -11.84 7.07
N ASP A 108 -2.85 -11.34 8.26
CA ASP A 108 -1.48 -11.48 8.78
C ASP A 108 -1.08 -12.95 9.00
N ALA A 109 -2.01 -13.83 9.38
CA ALA A 109 -1.74 -15.25 9.56
C ALA A 109 -1.51 -15.97 8.22
N ALA A 110 -2.33 -15.64 7.21
CA ALA A 110 -2.16 -16.17 5.86
C ALA A 110 -0.84 -15.68 5.25
N LEU A 111 -0.48 -14.41 5.47
CA LEU A 111 0.78 -13.83 5.01
C LEU A 111 1.98 -14.51 5.67
N ALA A 112 1.97 -14.69 6.99
CA ALA A 112 3.04 -15.39 7.70
C ALA A 112 3.24 -16.82 7.15
N THR A 113 2.14 -17.52 6.90
CA THR A 113 2.18 -18.86 6.28
C THR A 113 2.77 -18.82 4.86
N ALA A 114 2.36 -17.87 4.04
CA ALA A 114 2.85 -17.73 2.66
C ALA A 114 4.35 -17.41 2.61
N LEU A 115 4.83 -16.52 3.47
CA LEU A 115 6.24 -16.15 3.60
C LEU A 115 7.08 -17.34 4.10
N HIS A 116 6.61 -18.04 5.14
CA HIS A 116 7.29 -19.21 5.69
C HIS A 116 7.47 -20.32 4.64
N LYS A 117 6.45 -20.53 3.80
CA LYS A 117 6.46 -21.52 2.72
C LYS A 117 7.18 -21.04 1.44
N GLY A 118 7.71 -19.82 1.41
CA GLY A 118 8.33 -19.24 0.22
C GLY A 118 7.34 -19.05 -0.94
N ARG A 119 6.04 -18.91 -0.64
CA ARG A 119 5.00 -18.70 -1.67
C ARG A 119 5.10 -17.33 -2.33
N ILE A 120 5.59 -16.34 -1.59
CA ILE A 120 6.08 -15.05 -2.06
C ILE A 120 7.46 -14.79 -1.47
N ALA A 121 8.25 -13.93 -2.10
CA ALA A 121 9.64 -13.72 -1.71
C ALA A 121 9.78 -12.97 -0.38
N ALA A 122 9.05 -11.88 -0.20
CA ALA A 122 9.18 -11.02 0.98
C ALA A 122 7.94 -10.15 1.20
N ALA A 123 7.85 -9.51 2.37
CA ALA A 123 6.86 -8.47 2.64
C ALA A 123 7.47 -7.27 3.39
N GLY A 124 6.87 -6.08 3.19
CA GLY A 124 7.12 -4.87 3.96
C GLY A 124 5.81 -4.36 4.57
N LEU A 125 5.74 -4.29 5.89
CA LEU A 125 4.52 -3.92 6.60
C LEU A 125 4.77 -2.73 7.52
N ASP A 126 4.02 -1.66 7.33
CA ASP A 126 4.00 -0.51 8.25
C ASP A 126 2.76 -0.53 9.16
N VAL A 127 1.84 -1.48 8.92
CA VAL A 127 0.55 -1.62 9.61
C VAL A 127 0.22 -3.10 9.81
N PHE A 128 -0.49 -3.42 10.90
CA PHE A 128 -0.77 -4.79 11.34
C PHE A 128 -2.22 -4.95 11.79
N GLU A 129 -2.75 -6.14 11.65
CA GLU A 129 -4.06 -6.46 12.22
C GLU A 129 -3.95 -6.49 13.76
N GLY A 130 -4.75 -5.65 14.43
CA GLY A 130 -4.76 -5.57 15.89
C GLY A 130 -3.64 -4.74 16.52
N GLU A 131 -3.09 -3.73 15.81
CA GLU A 131 -2.10 -2.79 16.38
C GLU A 131 -2.45 -2.37 17.82
N PRO A 132 -1.44 -2.23 18.71
CA PRO A 132 0.01 -2.27 18.44
C PRO A 132 0.62 -3.70 18.41
N LYS A 133 -0.17 -4.75 18.49
CA LYS A 133 0.31 -6.13 18.43
C LYS A 133 0.64 -6.51 16.98
N VAL A 134 1.72 -7.27 16.84
CA VAL A 134 2.14 -7.89 15.57
C VAL A 134 1.91 -9.40 15.67
N HIS A 135 1.46 -10.02 14.58
CA HIS A 135 1.26 -11.47 14.55
C HIS A 135 2.58 -12.19 14.89
N PRO A 136 2.60 -13.11 15.89
CA PRO A 136 3.85 -13.69 16.42
C PRO A 136 4.72 -14.38 15.37
N ASP A 137 4.10 -14.99 14.35
CA ASP A 137 4.85 -15.69 13.32
C ASP A 137 5.53 -14.74 12.34
N LEU A 138 5.00 -13.53 12.11
CA LEU A 138 5.69 -12.51 11.31
C LEU A 138 7.01 -12.08 11.97
N LEU A 139 7.07 -12.03 13.31
CA LEU A 139 8.28 -11.64 14.05
C LEU A 139 9.43 -12.66 13.92
N LYS A 140 9.14 -13.88 13.48
CA LYS A 140 10.12 -14.97 13.34
C LYS A 140 10.72 -15.06 11.93
N LEU A 141 10.20 -14.30 10.96
CA LEU A 141 10.57 -14.41 9.57
C LEU A 141 11.73 -13.46 9.21
N ALA A 142 12.70 -13.96 8.45
CA ALA A 142 13.82 -13.16 7.96
C ALA A 142 13.51 -12.39 6.66
N ASN A 143 12.42 -12.73 5.99
CA ASN A 143 11.99 -12.14 4.72
C ASN A 143 10.82 -11.15 4.89
N VAL A 144 10.70 -10.53 6.04
CA VAL A 144 9.73 -9.46 6.32
C VAL A 144 10.41 -8.26 6.96
N VAL A 145 10.04 -7.07 6.52
CA VAL A 145 10.41 -5.79 7.14
C VAL A 145 9.18 -5.23 7.83
N LEU A 146 9.30 -4.93 9.11
CA LEU A 146 8.22 -4.40 9.95
C LEU A 146 8.59 -3.01 10.46
N THR A 147 7.69 -2.04 10.27
CA THR A 147 7.85 -0.68 10.78
C THR A 147 6.62 -0.28 11.60
N PRO A 148 6.78 0.53 12.67
CA PRO A 148 5.71 0.77 13.64
C PRO A 148 4.79 1.95 13.22
N HIS A 149 4.08 1.81 12.08
CA HIS A 149 3.13 2.79 11.54
C HIS A 149 3.75 4.19 11.36
N ILE A 150 4.87 4.25 10.66
CA ILE A 150 5.70 5.44 10.52
C ILE A 150 5.83 5.99 9.09
N ALA A 151 5.05 5.49 8.14
CA ALA A 151 5.12 5.93 6.73
C ALA A 151 4.93 7.45 6.54
N SER A 152 4.22 8.12 7.48
CA SER A 152 4.05 9.56 7.50
C SER A 152 4.82 10.28 8.64
N ALA A 153 5.70 9.62 9.35
CA ALA A 153 6.27 10.09 10.61
C ALA A 153 7.50 11.00 10.45
N THR A 154 7.56 11.82 9.42
CA THR A 154 8.54 12.90 9.38
C THR A 154 8.03 14.13 10.15
N ARG A 155 8.93 14.87 10.80
CA ARG A 155 8.56 16.08 11.54
C ARG A 155 7.78 17.11 10.70
N PRO A 156 8.19 17.45 9.47
CA PRO A 156 7.42 18.36 8.62
C PRO A 156 6.02 17.85 8.32
N THR A 157 5.87 16.56 7.99
CA THR A 157 4.57 15.97 7.67
C THR A 157 3.64 15.96 8.88
N ARG A 158 4.14 15.57 10.07
CA ARG A 158 3.33 15.58 11.31
C ARG A 158 2.91 16.98 11.70
N LEU A 159 3.78 17.99 11.57
CA LEU A 159 3.43 19.37 11.81
C LEU A 159 2.39 19.88 10.80
N ALA A 160 2.53 19.56 9.52
CA ALA A 160 1.53 19.95 8.50
C ALA A 160 0.16 19.33 8.79
N MET A 161 0.11 18.06 9.22
CA MET A 161 -1.15 17.42 9.62
C MET A 161 -1.78 18.09 10.84
N ALA A 162 -1.00 18.39 11.88
CA ALA A 162 -1.47 19.03 13.10
C ALA A 162 -1.97 20.46 12.82
N ASN A 163 -1.21 21.24 12.06
CA ASN A 163 -1.60 22.60 11.68
C ASN A 163 -2.88 22.63 10.84
N LEU A 164 -2.98 21.74 9.83
CA LEU A 164 -4.19 21.66 9.01
C LEU A 164 -5.42 21.28 9.85
N ALA A 165 -5.28 20.37 10.81
CA ALA A 165 -6.38 20.03 11.72
C ALA A 165 -6.78 21.22 12.60
N ALA A 166 -5.81 21.95 13.17
CA ALA A 166 -6.04 23.15 13.96
C ALA A 166 -6.72 24.26 13.15
N ASP A 167 -6.25 24.50 11.93
CA ASP A 167 -6.79 25.53 11.03
C ASP A 167 -8.25 25.23 10.63
N ASN A 168 -8.58 23.96 10.39
CA ASN A 168 -9.96 23.53 10.15
C ASN A 168 -10.84 23.77 11.38
N LEU A 169 -10.35 23.41 12.57
CA LEU A 169 -11.08 23.61 13.84
C LEU A 169 -11.34 25.11 14.08
N ILE A 170 -10.30 25.95 13.95
CA ILE A 170 -10.41 27.40 14.11
C ILE A 170 -11.41 27.98 13.10
N ALA A 171 -11.34 27.58 11.83
CA ALA A 171 -12.25 28.04 10.80
C ALA A 171 -13.72 27.77 11.21
N VAL A 172 -14.02 26.54 11.60
CA VAL A 172 -15.40 26.14 12.00
C VAL A 172 -15.85 26.88 13.27
N LEU A 173 -15.01 26.95 14.29
CA LEU A 173 -15.34 27.64 15.55
C LEU A 173 -15.53 29.17 15.39
N THR A 174 -14.93 29.76 14.35
CA THR A 174 -15.09 31.19 14.00
C THR A 174 -16.20 31.44 12.97
N GLY A 175 -17.06 30.44 12.68
CA GLY A 175 -18.20 30.55 11.76
C GLY A 175 -17.82 30.50 10.28
N LYS A 176 -16.58 30.11 9.95
CA LYS A 176 -16.12 29.91 8.56
C LYS A 176 -16.32 28.47 8.11
N LYS A 177 -16.26 28.24 6.80
CA LYS A 177 -16.24 26.86 6.25
C LYS A 177 -14.91 26.18 6.59
N ALA A 178 -14.96 24.86 6.84
CA ALA A 178 -13.76 24.05 6.93
C ALA A 178 -12.90 24.18 5.66
N LEU A 179 -11.57 24.20 5.81
CA LEU A 179 -10.63 24.29 4.68
C LEU A 179 -10.61 23.01 3.85
N THR A 180 -10.79 21.87 4.51
CA THR A 180 -10.75 20.53 3.89
C THR A 180 -11.91 19.67 4.39
N PRO A 181 -13.19 20.02 4.07
CA PRO A 181 -14.33 19.23 4.52
C PRO A 181 -14.28 17.81 3.91
N LEU A 182 -14.69 16.83 4.68
CA LEU A 182 -14.99 15.48 4.19
C LEU A 182 -16.47 15.46 3.79
N ASN A 183 -16.77 15.25 2.53
CA ASN A 183 -18.13 15.11 2.02
C ASN A 183 -18.58 13.66 2.13
#